data_d82f9a5c96f90da9aa931640d273fc74
#
_entry.id   d82f9a5c96f90da9aa931640d273fc74
#
_cell.length_a   1.000
_cell.length_b   1.000
_cell.length_c   1.000
_cell.angle_alpha   90.00
_cell.angle_beta   90.00
_cell.angle_gamma   90.00
#
_symmetry.space_group_name_H-M   'P 1'
#
loop_
_entity.id
_entity.type
_entity.pdbx_description
1 polymer ?
#
loop_
_entity_poly.entity_id
_entity_poly.type
_entity_poly.pdbx_seq_one_letter_code
_entity_poly.pdbx_strand_id
1 'polypeptide(L)'
;MKVLLIGATGNLGSRLVAALLSHNHKVVAFVRSPKKLESLIPSSVYCQLDVIQGSVNTPAIKSAILDSKCDAVVNVAGLASLAPWAHSDLPEIFRAVLTAVQEAGVERRQPLRAWFIAGTGVLNYPGTETMLSSL
;
A
#
# COMPACT_ATOMS: atom_id res chain seq x y z
N MET A 1 -1.90 16.16 1.10
CA MET A 1 -0.85 15.33 0.44
C MET A 1 -1.47 14.50 -0.68
N LYS A 2 -0.67 14.09 -1.65
CA LYS A 2 -1.07 13.10 -2.65
C LYS A 2 -0.54 11.72 -2.24
N VAL A 3 -1.43 10.77 -2.03
CA VAL A 3 -1.15 9.46 -1.44
C VAL A 3 -1.34 8.35 -2.47
N LEU A 4 -0.32 7.54 -2.70
CA LEU A 4 -0.44 6.28 -3.44
C LEU A 4 -0.96 5.21 -2.48
N LEU A 5 -2.14 4.69 -2.74
CA LEU A 5 -2.75 3.62 -1.95
C LEU A 5 -2.68 2.30 -2.70
N ILE A 6 -1.96 1.33 -2.14
CA ILE A 6 -1.81 -0.02 -2.67
C ILE A 6 -2.69 -0.95 -1.82
N GLY A 7 -3.55 -1.72 -2.47
CA GLY A 7 -4.51 -2.60 -1.79
C GLY A 7 -5.89 -1.96 -1.54
N ALA A 8 -6.25 -0.94 -2.33
CA ALA A 8 -7.55 -0.24 -2.21
C ALA A 8 -8.78 -1.14 -2.36
N THR A 9 -8.65 -2.31 -3.01
CA THR A 9 -9.75 -3.29 -3.17
C THR A 9 -9.89 -4.25 -1.99
N GLY A 10 -9.04 -4.13 -0.99
CA GLY A 10 -9.13 -4.91 0.25
C GLY A 10 -10.13 -4.30 1.24
N ASN A 11 -10.45 -5.06 2.29
CA ASN A 11 -11.41 -4.63 3.31
C ASN A 11 -10.97 -3.33 4.02
N LEU A 12 -9.70 -3.23 4.38
CA LEU A 12 -9.16 -2.01 4.98
C LEU A 12 -8.93 -0.91 3.93
N GLY A 13 -8.40 -1.29 2.75
CA GLY A 13 -8.06 -0.34 1.69
C GLY A 13 -9.27 0.45 1.20
N SER A 14 -10.41 -0.21 0.99
CA SER A 14 -11.64 0.46 0.56
C SER A 14 -12.15 1.50 1.57
N ARG A 15 -11.97 1.24 2.86
CA ARG A 15 -12.31 2.19 3.94
C ARG A 15 -11.32 3.35 4.02
N LEU A 16 -10.03 3.08 3.79
CA LEU A 16 -8.99 4.12 3.77
C LEU A 16 -9.19 5.13 2.64
N VAL A 17 -9.74 4.72 1.49
CA VAL A 17 -10.07 5.63 0.40
C VAL A 17 -10.94 6.78 0.92
N ALA A 18 -12.08 6.47 1.53
CA ALA A 18 -13.00 7.47 2.05
C ALA A 18 -12.35 8.31 3.16
N ALA A 19 -11.59 7.69 4.07
CA ALA A 19 -10.91 8.37 5.16
C ALA A 19 -9.86 9.37 4.64
N LEU A 20 -9.03 8.98 3.67
CA LEU A 20 -8.03 9.87 3.08
C LEU A 20 -8.68 11.07 2.38
N LEU A 21 -9.73 10.86 1.61
CA LEU A 21 -10.46 11.93 0.94
C LEU A 21 -11.12 12.89 1.94
N SER A 22 -11.70 12.37 3.03
CA SER A 22 -12.33 13.20 4.08
C SER A 22 -11.33 14.10 4.81
N HIS A 23 -10.05 13.72 4.82
CA HIS A 23 -8.95 14.53 5.35
C HIS A 23 -8.25 15.39 4.28
N ASN A 24 -8.91 15.65 3.17
CA ASN A 24 -8.42 16.48 2.08
C ASN A 24 -7.11 15.98 1.44
N HIS A 25 -6.88 14.66 1.44
CA HIS A 25 -5.81 14.05 0.67
C HIS A 25 -6.29 13.71 -0.73
N LYS A 26 -5.41 13.84 -1.72
CA LYS A 26 -5.62 13.27 -3.06
C LYS A 26 -5.17 11.82 -3.03
N VAL A 27 -5.97 10.93 -3.60
CA VAL A 27 -5.71 9.49 -3.59
C VAL A 27 -5.46 8.98 -4.99
N VAL A 28 -4.32 8.34 -5.17
CA VAL A 28 -3.98 7.53 -6.34
C VAL A 28 -4.14 6.07 -5.94
N ALA A 29 -5.16 5.40 -6.44
CA ALA A 29 -5.42 4.00 -6.14
C ALA A 29 -4.68 3.11 -7.15
N PHE A 30 -3.69 2.34 -6.68
CA PHE A 30 -2.99 1.35 -7.50
C PHE A 30 -3.65 -0.01 -7.32
N VAL A 31 -4.30 -0.51 -8.37
CA VAL A 31 -5.14 -1.70 -8.30
C VAL A 31 -4.94 -2.64 -9.49
N ARG A 32 -5.11 -3.94 -9.27
CA ARG A 32 -5.12 -4.92 -10.35
C ARG A 32 -6.40 -4.86 -11.19
N SER A 33 -7.52 -4.57 -10.56
CA SER A 33 -8.83 -4.48 -11.20
C SER A 33 -9.57 -3.21 -10.81
N PRO A 34 -9.56 -2.17 -11.66
CA PRO A 34 -10.33 -0.95 -11.46
C PRO A 34 -11.83 -1.21 -11.30
N LYS A 35 -12.38 -2.16 -12.08
CA LYS A 35 -13.80 -2.56 -12.00
C LYS A 35 -14.19 -3.08 -10.62
N LYS A 36 -13.28 -3.83 -9.97
CA LYS A 36 -13.51 -4.31 -8.61
C LYS A 36 -13.55 -3.14 -7.62
N LEU A 37 -12.66 -2.17 -7.75
CA LEU A 37 -12.67 -0.98 -6.90
C LEU A 37 -13.96 -0.19 -7.09
N GLU A 38 -14.36 0.05 -8.34
CA GLU A 38 -15.60 0.76 -8.68
C GLU A 38 -16.85 0.09 -8.07
N SER A 39 -16.88 -1.23 -8.00
CA SER A 39 -17.98 -1.98 -7.39
C SER A 39 -18.00 -1.93 -5.85
N LEU A 40 -16.87 -1.59 -5.21
CA LEU A 40 -16.72 -1.63 -3.75
C LEU A 40 -16.96 -0.27 -3.08
N ILE A 41 -16.86 0.82 -3.82
CA ILE A 41 -16.98 2.18 -3.28
C ILE A 41 -18.05 2.96 -4.03
N PRO A 42 -18.71 3.95 -3.38
CA PRO A 42 -19.71 4.78 -4.05
C PRO A 42 -19.13 5.52 -5.26
N SER A 43 -19.90 5.70 -6.31
CA SER A 43 -19.49 6.40 -7.53
C SER A 43 -19.01 7.84 -7.24
N SER A 44 -19.62 8.51 -6.27
CA SER A 44 -19.21 9.86 -5.82
C SER A 44 -17.81 9.89 -5.18
N VAL A 45 -17.35 8.78 -4.65
CA VAL A 45 -16.00 8.60 -4.10
C VAL A 45 -15.04 8.18 -5.21
N TYR A 46 -15.45 7.24 -6.05
CA TYR A 46 -14.62 6.72 -7.15
C TYR A 46 -14.19 7.82 -8.13
N CYS A 47 -15.09 8.75 -8.47
CA CYS A 47 -14.77 9.85 -9.39
C CYS A 47 -13.74 10.87 -8.84
N GLN A 48 -13.42 10.81 -7.54
CA GLN A 48 -12.39 11.65 -6.91
C GLN A 48 -11.01 11.01 -6.89
N LEU A 49 -10.88 9.76 -7.39
CA LEU A 49 -9.63 9.01 -7.39
C LEU A 49 -8.90 9.15 -8.71
N ASP A 50 -7.57 9.20 -8.64
CA ASP A 50 -6.73 8.81 -9.76
C ASP A 50 -6.54 7.28 -9.66
N VAL A 51 -6.91 6.52 -10.69
CA VAL A 51 -6.81 5.05 -10.67
C VAL A 51 -5.73 4.58 -11.62
N ILE A 52 -4.76 3.82 -11.13
CA ILE A 52 -3.70 3.19 -11.92
C ILE A 52 -3.91 1.68 -11.86
N GLN A 53 -4.02 1.06 -13.04
CA GLN A 53 -4.09 -0.38 -13.14
C GLN A 53 -2.69 -0.98 -13.28
N GLY A 54 -2.37 -1.97 -12.45
CA GLY A 54 -1.10 -2.68 -12.53
C GLY A 54 -0.97 -3.80 -11.51
N SER A 55 0.06 -4.61 -11.69
CA SER A 55 0.50 -5.60 -10.71
C SER A 55 1.58 -5.01 -9.83
N VAL A 56 1.59 -5.39 -8.54
CA VAL A 56 2.57 -4.86 -7.58
C VAL A 56 3.94 -5.45 -7.88
N ASN A 57 4.80 -4.61 -8.43
CA ASN A 57 6.22 -4.86 -8.62
C ASN A 57 6.99 -3.55 -8.48
N THR A 58 8.28 -3.62 -8.26
CA THR A 58 9.11 -2.42 -8.00
C THR A 58 9.03 -1.38 -9.12
N PRO A 59 9.22 -1.72 -10.42
CA PRO A 59 9.15 -0.72 -11.49
C PRO A 59 7.79 -0.04 -11.60
N ALA A 60 6.70 -0.79 -11.51
CA ALA A 60 5.34 -0.26 -11.64
C ALA A 60 4.99 0.70 -10.49
N ILE A 61 5.33 0.34 -9.26
CA ILE A 61 5.09 1.20 -8.10
C ILE A 61 5.97 2.44 -8.14
N LYS A 62 7.24 2.30 -8.51
CA LYS A 62 8.16 3.44 -8.68
C LYS A 62 7.62 4.44 -9.71
N SER A 63 7.22 3.96 -10.89
CA SER A 63 6.62 4.80 -11.93
C SER A 63 5.35 5.49 -11.44
N ALA A 64 4.46 4.76 -10.74
CA ALA A 64 3.25 5.35 -10.18
C ALA A 64 3.55 6.48 -9.18
N ILE A 65 4.58 6.33 -8.34
CA ILE A 65 5.01 7.36 -7.39
C ILE A 65 5.52 8.60 -8.14
N LEU A 66 6.40 8.41 -9.11
CA LEU A 66 7.07 9.49 -9.82
C LEU A 66 6.12 10.24 -10.75
N ASP A 67 5.38 9.51 -11.59
CA ASP A 67 4.49 10.08 -12.60
C ASP A 67 3.31 10.82 -11.96
N SER A 68 2.77 10.28 -10.88
CA SER A 68 1.69 10.92 -10.12
C SER A 68 2.19 11.95 -9.12
N LYS A 69 3.49 12.09 -8.92
CA LYS A 69 4.10 13.00 -7.93
C LYS A 69 3.53 12.81 -6.53
N CYS A 70 3.46 11.55 -6.09
CA CYS A 70 2.93 11.22 -4.77
C CYS A 70 3.86 11.68 -3.65
N ASP A 71 3.29 12.18 -2.56
CA ASP A 71 4.02 12.62 -1.37
C ASP A 71 4.20 11.49 -0.36
N ALA A 72 3.34 10.49 -0.45
CA ALA A 72 3.28 9.39 0.50
C ALA A 72 2.79 8.11 -0.18
N VAL A 73 3.16 6.96 0.39
CA VAL A 73 2.71 5.63 -0.02
C VAL A 73 2.08 4.93 1.19
N VAL A 74 0.92 4.34 0.99
CA VAL A 74 0.24 3.49 1.98
C VAL A 74 0.05 2.11 1.37
N ASN A 75 0.69 1.11 1.94
CA ASN A 75 0.56 -0.28 1.52
C ASN A 75 -0.28 -1.08 2.51
N VAL A 76 -1.47 -1.45 2.06
CA VAL A 76 -2.39 -2.33 2.77
C VAL A 76 -2.71 -3.58 1.94
N ALA A 77 -1.92 -3.83 0.90
CA ALA A 77 -2.07 -4.99 0.04
C ALA A 77 -1.41 -6.22 0.65
N GLY A 78 -1.99 -7.36 0.36
CA GLY A 78 -1.52 -8.69 0.69
C GLY A 78 -2.60 -9.54 1.33
N LEU A 79 -2.51 -10.85 1.10
CA LEU A 79 -3.34 -11.84 1.78
C LEU A 79 -2.50 -12.49 2.87
N ALA A 80 -2.94 -12.35 4.11
CA ALA A 80 -2.40 -13.16 5.19
C ALA A 80 -2.83 -14.62 4.96
N SER A 81 -1.87 -15.53 4.89
CA SER A 81 -2.19 -16.96 4.90
C SER A 81 -2.64 -17.35 6.30
N LEU A 82 -3.86 -17.83 6.41
CA LEU A 82 -4.39 -18.37 7.68
C LEU A 82 -3.99 -19.82 7.92
N ALA A 83 -3.44 -20.47 6.89
CA ALA A 83 -2.98 -21.85 6.97
C ALA A 83 -1.46 -21.92 6.86
N PRO A 84 -0.76 -22.67 7.70
CA PRO A 84 0.70 -22.70 7.74
C PRO A 84 1.35 -23.26 6.44
N TRP A 85 0.57 -23.96 5.62
CA TRP A 85 1.01 -24.49 4.31
C TRP A 85 0.59 -23.62 3.12
N ALA A 86 -0.19 -22.57 3.34
CA ALA A 86 -0.62 -21.71 2.24
C ALA A 86 0.42 -20.63 1.95
N HIS A 87 0.69 -20.39 0.68
CA HIS A 87 1.61 -19.35 0.24
C HIS A 87 1.03 -17.97 0.54
N SER A 88 1.87 -17.08 1.08
CA SER A 88 1.54 -15.67 1.29
C SER A 88 2.38 -14.80 0.36
N ASP A 89 1.75 -13.90 -0.38
CA ASP A 89 2.41 -12.92 -1.24
C ASP A 89 2.86 -11.65 -0.47
N LEU A 90 2.55 -11.57 0.83
CA LEU A 90 2.89 -10.44 1.69
C LEU A 90 4.36 -10.04 1.67
N PRO A 91 5.34 -10.97 1.83
CA PRO A 91 6.75 -10.61 1.83
C PRO A 91 7.22 -10.04 0.49
N GLU A 92 6.71 -10.57 -0.61
CA GLU A 92 7.06 -10.13 -1.96
C GLU A 92 6.51 -8.73 -2.24
N ILE A 93 5.23 -8.52 -1.92
CA ILE A 93 4.58 -7.19 -2.03
C ILE A 93 5.31 -6.17 -1.16
N PHE A 94 5.60 -6.51 0.10
CA PHE A 94 6.32 -5.63 1.01
C PHE A 94 7.67 -5.20 0.46
N ARG A 95 8.48 -6.16 0.00
CA ARG A 95 9.80 -5.87 -0.59
C ARG A 95 9.69 -5.01 -1.84
N ALA A 96 8.77 -5.33 -2.74
CA ALA A 96 8.56 -4.58 -3.97
C ALA A 96 8.20 -3.12 -3.70
N VAL A 97 7.28 -2.87 -2.77
CA VAL A 97 6.86 -1.53 -2.40
C VAL A 97 7.96 -0.78 -1.66
N LEU A 98 8.65 -1.43 -0.71
CA LEU A 98 9.75 -0.81 0.04
C LEU A 98 10.89 -0.38 -0.89
N THR A 99 11.30 -1.26 -1.80
CA THR A 99 12.35 -0.96 -2.78
C THR A 99 11.92 0.19 -3.70
N ALA A 100 10.69 0.18 -4.18
CA ALA A 100 10.17 1.26 -5.03
C ALA A 100 10.15 2.61 -4.32
N VAL A 101 9.76 2.64 -3.04
CA VAL A 101 9.78 3.87 -2.21
C VAL A 101 11.20 4.39 -2.02
N GLN A 102 12.15 3.50 -1.74
CA GLN A 102 13.57 3.87 -1.58
C GLN A 102 14.15 4.45 -2.87
N GLU A 103 13.96 3.74 -3.99
CA GLU A 103 14.46 4.19 -5.30
C GLU A 103 13.81 5.51 -5.75
N ALA A 104 12.50 5.66 -5.57
CA ALA A 104 11.81 6.90 -5.91
C ALA A 104 12.28 8.06 -5.02
N GLY A 105 12.54 7.81 -3.74
CA GLY A 105 13.08 8.80 -2.81
C GLY A 105 14.46 9.30 -3.23
N VAL A 106 15.33 8.38 -3.63
CA VAL A 106 16.68 8.72 -4.16
C VAL A 106 16.57 9.55 -5.44
N GLU A 107 15.75 9.12 -6.39
CA GLU A 107 15.59 9.81 -7.67
C GLU A 107 15.02 11.23 -7.50
N ARG A 108 14.05 11.40 -6.61
CA ARG A 108 13.48 12.71 -6.28
C ARG A 108 14.38 13.58 -5.40
N ARG A 109 15.44 13.01 -4.83
CA ARG A 109 16.28 13.65 -3.79
C ARG A 109 15.46 14.14 -2.58
N GLN A 110 14.35 13.49 -2.31
CA GLN A 110 13.46 13.77 -1.18
C GLN A 110 12.96 12.45 -0.61
N PRO A 111 13.01 12.27 0.72
CA PRO A 111 12.44 11.09 1.36
C PRO A 111 10.93 11.05 1.13
N LEU A 112 10.40 9.83 0.88
CA LEU A 112 8.99 9.55 0.80
C LEU A 112 8.50 9.01 2.13
N ARG A 113 7.32 9.46 2.55
CA ARG A 113 6.62 8.85 3.68
C ARG A 113 5.98 7.55 3.21
N ALA A 114 6.20 6.48 3.95
CA ALA A 114 5.59 5.18 3.63
C ALA A 114 5.03 4.54 4.90
N TRP A 115 3.81 4.01 4.79
CA TRP A 115 3.14 3.25 5.83
C TRP A 115 2.85 1.85 5.32
N PHE A 116 3.18 0.87 6.15
CA PHE A 116 2.93 -0.53 5.92
C PHE A 116 2.12 -1.09 7.08
N ILE A 117 1.14 -1.93 6.74
CA ILE A 117 0.49 -2.72 7.77
C ILE A 117 1.40 -3.88 8.13
N ALA A 118 1.60 -4.06 9.43
CA ALA A 118 2.33 -5.17 10.00
C ALA A 118 1.50 -5.83 11.11
N GLY A 119 1.73 -7.10 11.33
CA GLY A 119 1.16 -7.81 12.47
C GLY A 119 2.00 -7.64 13.75
N THR A 120 1.47 -8.12 14.86
CA THR A 120 2.18 -8.12 16.16
C THR A 120 3.49 -8.91 16.14
N GLY A 121 3.66 -9.82 15.17
CA GLY A 121 4.88 -10.63 15.01
C GLY A 121 6.15 -9.84 14.72
N VAL A 122 6.04 -8.57 14.30
CA VAL A 122 7.19 -7.67 14.10
C VAL A 122 7.62 -6.93 15.37
N LEU A 123 6.84 -7.08 16.45
CA LEU A 123 7.17 -6.47 17.72
C LEU A 123 8.15 -7.36 18.50
N ASN A 124 9.06 -6.74 19.20
CA ASN A 124 9.96 -7.43 20.11
C ASN A 124 9.24 -7.74 21.45
N TYR A 125 9.66 -8.78 22.13
CA TYR A 125 9.30 -8.96 23.51
C TYR A 125 9.81 -7.77 24.33
N PRO A 126 9.03 -7.28 25.29
CA PRO A 126 9.48 -6.19 26.14
C PRO A 126 10.83 -6.48 26.80
N GLY A 127 11.79 -5.57 26.60
CA GLY A 127 13.15 -5.69 27.14
C GLY A 127 14.08 -6.64 26.40
N THR A 128 13.72 -7.12 25.21
CA THR A 128 14.56 -8.00 24.38
C THR A 128 14.63 -7.52 22.94
N GLU A 129 15.63 -8.01 22.17
CA GLU A 129 15.72 -7.83 20.73
C GLU A 129 15.06 -8.99 19.95
N THR A 130 14.39 -9.91 20.64
CA THR A 130 13.75 -11.08 20.05
C THR A 130 12.35 -10.74 19.56
N MET A 131 12.09 -10.95 18.28
CA MET A 131 10.76 -10.74 17.69
C MET A 131 9.77 -11.82 18.15
N LEU A 132 8.50 -11.44 18.32
CA LEU A 132 7.42 -12.37 18.65
C LEU A 132 7.24 -13.47 17.59
N SER A 133 7.56 -13.18 16.32
CA SER A 133 7.50 -14.13 15.21
C SER A 133 8.61 -15.17 15.19
N SER A 134 9.64 -15.01 16.02
CA SER A 134 10.78 -15.95 16.10
C SER A 134 10.59 -17.07 17.12
N LEU A 135 9.44 -17.13 17.77
CA LEU A 135 9.02 -18.19 18.68
C LEU A 135 8.09 -19.18 17.99
#